data_e16608b0727985eacd4d689b5d49f6bd
#
_entry.id   e16608b0727985eacd4d689b5d49f6bd
#
_cell.length_a   1.000
_cell.length_b   1.000
_cell.length_c   1.000
_cell.angle_alpha   90.00
_cell.angle_beta   90.00
_cell.angle_gamma   90.00
#
_symmetry.space_group_name_H-M   'P 1'
#
loop_
_entity.id
_entity.type
_entity.pdbx_description
1 polymer ?
#
loop_
_entity_poly.entity_id
_entity_poly.type
_entity_poly.pdbx_seq_one_letter_code
_entity_poly.pdbx_strand_id
1 'polypeptide(L)'
;RVGFESVKIVYRRTEAELPARLEEIRHAKEEGVVFQFLHNPVELFGENGFVKTAKLEIMELGEPDESGRRIPVATGKYVEDEVDTFIVALGTGPNPIIQSSVTEEGLNLETDRKGYIVIDSTTGKTTIDGVYAGGDVAPTGTSNAINAMGAGKRAAAAINEYLAQ
;
A
#
# COMPACT_ATOMS: atom_id res chain seq x y z
N ARG A 1 -5.50 24.07 0.10
CA ARG A 1 -6.28 25.12 0.87
C ARG A 1 -5.57 25.62 2.12
N VAL A 2 -4.43 25.04 2.51
CA VAL A 2 -3.69 25.46 3.71
C VAL A 2 -2.56 26.47 3.43
N GLY A 3 -2.47 26.99 2.20
CA GLY A 3 -1.57 28.11 1.87
C GLY A 3 -0.23 27.71 1.24
N PHE A 4 -0.07 26.49 0.74
CA PHE A 4 1.09 26.15 -0.09
C PHE A 4 0.99 26.86 -1.46
N GLU A 5 2.12 27.36 -1.98
CA GLU A 5 2.18 28.01 -3.30
C GLU A 5 1.92 27.02 -4.43
N SER A 6 2.43 25.77 -4.28
CA SER A 6 2.27 24.71 -5.25
C SER A 6 2.08 23.38 -4.57
N VAL A 7 1.15 22.58 -5.07
CA VAL A 7 0.93 21.19 -4.63
C VAL A 7 0.99 20.29 -5.86
N LYS A 8 1.82 19.26 -5.79
CA LYS A 8 2.04 18.35 -6.91
C LYS A 8 1.79 16.90 -6.48
N ILE A 9 1.08 16.13 -7.29
CA ILE A 9 0.95 14.68 -7.16
C ILE A 9 1.86 14.03 -8.19
N VAL A 10 2.89 13.33 -7.72
CA VAL A 10 3.79 12.55 -8.57
C VAL A 10 3.28 11.13 -8.65
N TYR A 11 3.07 10.62 -9.87
CA TYR A 11 2.54 9.30 -10.08
C TYR A 11 3.24 8.57 -11.22
N ARG A 12 3.65 7.32 -10.97
CA ARG A 12 4.47 6.51 -11.89
C ARG A 12 3.76 5.98 -13.14
N ARG A 13 2.43 6.15 -13.23
CA ARG A 13 1.60 5.79 -14.40
C ARG A 13 0.90 7.04 -14.93
N THR A 14 -0.12 6.88 -15.78
CA THR A 14 -0.92 7.99 -16.27
C THR A 14 -2.22 8.15 -15.47
N GLU A 15 -3.01 9.15 -15.84
CA GLU A 15 -4.31 9.41 -15.22
C GLU A 15 -5.27 8.20 -15.35
N ALA A 16 -5.18 7.47 -16.46
CA ALA A 16 -6.03 6.31 -16.71
C ALA A 16 -5.83 5.17 -15.69
N GLU A 17 -4.63 5.05 -15.12
CA GLU A 17 -4.31 4.04 -14.13
C GLU A 17 -4.41 4.55 -12.68
N LEU A 18 -4.83 5.80 -12.44
CA LEU A 18 -5.01 6.31 -11.08
C LEU A 18 -6.08 5.49 -10.33
N PRO A 19 -5.79 5.04 -9.11
CA PRO A 19 -6.76 4.31 -8.27
C PRO A 19 -7.77 5.23 -7.59
N ALA A 20 -7.76 6.54 -7.90
CA ALA A 20 -8.66 7.54 -7.35
C ALA A 20 -9.98 7.61 -8.14
N ARG A 21 -11.04 8.11 -7.51
CA ARG A 21 -12.31 8.37 -8.19
C ARG A 21 -12.17 9.57 -9.12
N LEU A 22 -12.86 9.55 -10.26
CA LEU A 22 -12.83 10.64 -11.24
C LEU A 22 -13.19 12.00 -10.62
N GLU A 23 -14.14 12.02 -9.69
CA GLU A 23 -14.53 13.24 -8.98
C GLU A 23 -13.40 13.79 -8.09
N GLU A 24 -12.64 12.91 -7.43
CA GLU A 24 -11.51 13.32 -6.60
C GLU A 24 -10.40 13.93 -7.44
N ILE A 25 -10.12 13.34 -8.61
CA ILE A 25 -9.14 13.88 -9.58
C ILE A 25 -9.59 15.26 -10.08
N ARG A 26 -10.88 15.40 -10.44
CA ARG A 26 -11.45 16.67 -10.88
C ARG A 26 -11.34 17.75 -9.80
N HIS A 27 -11.75 17.44 -8.58
CA HIS A 27 -11.66 18.37 -7.44
C HIS A 27 -10.21 18.77 -7.14
N ALA A 28 -9.27 17.84 -7.20
CA ALA A 28 -7.86 18.17 -7.03
C ALA A 28 -7.36 19.15 -8.09
N LYS A 29 -7.72 18.93 -9.36
CA LYS A 29 -7.39 19.86 -10.47
C LYS A 29 -8.05 21.24 -10.30
N GLU A 30 -9.31 21.29 -9.87
CA GLU A 30 -10.03 22.54 -9.58
C GLU A 30 -9.39 23.31 -8.41
N GLU A 31 -8.79 22.61 -7.44
CA GLU A 31 -8.01 23.21 -6.34
C GLU A 31 -6.59 23.64 -6.77
N GLY A 32 -6.20 23.44 -8.01
CA GLY A 32 -4.90 23.83 -8.56
C GLY A 32 -3.79 22.80 -8.32
N VAL A 33 -4.11 21.58 -7.93
CA VAL A 33 -3.11 20.51 -7.78
C VAL A 33 -2.58 20.09 -9.16
N VAL A 34 -1.25 20.07 -9.30
CA VAL A 34 -0.56 19.65 -10.53
C VAL A 34 -0.31 18.15 -10.48
N PHE A 35 -0.69 17.43 -11.53
CA PHE A 35 -0.41 16.01 -11.68
C PHE A 35 0.82 15.82 -12.58
N GLN A 36 1.89 15.26 -12.01
CA GLN A 36 3.11 14.88 -12.72
C GLN A 36 3.11 13.37 -12.94
N PHE A 37 2.55 12.97 -14.07
CA PHE A 37 2.44 11.57 -14.47
C PHE A 37 3.76 11.02 -15.02
N LEU A 38 3.90 9.69 -15.05
CA LEU A 38 5.06 8.96 -15.55
C LEU A 38 6.37 9.35 -14.84
N HIS A 39 6.27 9.65 -13.54
CA HIS A 39 7.41 9.93 -12.70
C HIS A 39 7.36 9.10 -11.42
N ASN A 40 8.51 8.55 -11.02
CA ASN A 40 8.66 7.75 -9.81
C ASN A 40 9.74 8.35 -8.92
N PRO A 41 9.45 8.76 -7.68
CA PRO A 41 10.46 9.25 -6.76
C PRO A 41 11.47 8.13 -6.43
N VAL A 42 12.77 8.43 -6.54
CA VAL A 42 13.86 7.47 -6.29
C VAL A 42 14.78 7.92 -5.18
N GLU A 43 14.93 9.23 -4.97
CA GLU A 43 15.83 9.77 -3.97
C GLU A 43 15.36 11.14 -3.50
N LEU A 44 15.59 11.46 -2.23
CA LEU A 44 15.35 12.78 -1.65
C LEU A 44 16.67 13.36 -1.16
N PHE A 45 16.92 14.61 -1.51
CA PHE A 45 18.07 15.36 -1.01
C PHE A 45 17.61 16.41 -0.01
N GLY A 46 18.36 16.55 1.06
CA GLY A 46 18.07 17.49 2.13
C GLY A 46 19.28 18.31 2.56
N GLU A 47 18.99 19.43 3.14
CA GLU A 47 19.99 20.31 3.76
C GLU A 47 19.49 20.78 5.12
N ASN A 48 20.35 20.78 6.14
CA ASN A 48 20.03 21.23 7.51
C ASN A 48 18.80 20.54 8.13
N GLY A 49 18.56 19.27 7.79
CA GLY A 49 17.40 18.50 8.30
C GLY A 49 16.08 18.73 7.56
N PHE A 50 16.09 19.50 6.48
CA PHE A 50 14.92 19.77 5.64
C PHE A 50 15.11 19.18 4.25
N VAL A 51 14.04 18.60 3.67
CA VAL A 51 14.03 18.19 2.27
C VAL A 51 14.14 19.42 1.37
N LYS A 52 14.90 19.31 0.27
CA LYS A 52 15.12 20.38 -0.70
C LYS A 52 14.80 19.95 -2.13
N THR A 53 15.13 18.71 -2.46
CA THR A 53 14.99 18.22 -3.84
C THR A 53 14.53 16.78 -3.83
N ALA A 54 13.62 16.45 -4.73
CA ALA A 54 13.21 15.10 -5.04
C ALA A 54 13.73 14.72 -6.44
N LYS A 55 14.52 13.64 -6.51
CA LYS A 55 14.93 13.04 -7.79
C LYS A 55 13.86 12.07 -8.24
N LEU A 56 13.36 12.28 -9.44
CA LEU A 56 12.28 11.52 -10.03
C LEU A 56 12.80 10.80 -11.28
N GLU A 57 12.53 9.49 -11.37
CA GLU A 57 12.80 8.72 -12.58
C GLU A 57 11.63 8.86 -13.56
N ILE A 58 11.93 9.12 -14.82
CA ILE A 58 10.94 9.17 -15.89
C ILE A 58 10.54 7.73 -16.23
N MET A 59 9.25 7.46 -16.28
CA MET A 59 8.68 6.16 -16.56
C MET A 59 8.03 6.11 -17.94
N GLU A 60 7.96 4.91 -18.50
CA GLU A 60 7.13 4.57 -19.66
C GLU A 60 6.13 3.51 -19.27
N LEU A 61 5.06 3.35 -20.06
CA LEU A 61 4.08 2.29 -19.82
C LEU A 61 4.38 1.08 -20.70
N GLY A 62 4.63 -0.05 -20.07
CA GLY A 62 4.75 -1.37 -20.68
C GLY A 62 3.39 -2.06 -20.88
N GLU A 63 3.40 -3.38 -20.92
CA GLU A 63 2.21 -4.21 -21.06
C GLU A 63 1.31 -4.15 -19.81
N PRO A 64 0.02 -4.45 -19.95
CA PRO A 64 -0.90 -4.54 -18.81
C PRO A 64 -0.51 -5.67 -17.82
N ASP A 65 -0.69 -5.42 -16.53
CA ASP A 65 -0.62 -6.44 -15.48
C ASP A 65 -1.92 -7.25 -15.39
N GLU A 66 -1.97 -8.23 -14.47
CA GLU A 66 -3.16 -9.08 -14.24
C GLU A 66 -4.43 -8.27 -13.88
N SER A 67 -4.29 -7.04 -13.41
CA SER A 67 -5.40 -6.12 -13.11
C SER A 67 -5.84 -5.28 -14.33
N GLY A 68 -5.19 -5.45 -15.48
CA GLY A 68 -5.41 -4.67 -16.69
C GLY A 68 -4.75 -3.29 -16.70
N ARG A 69 -3.98 -2.91 -15.65
CA ARG A 69 -3.25 -1.65 -15.60
C ARG A 69 -1.86 -1.80 -16.19
N ARG A 70 -1.43 -0.86 -17.02
CA ARG A 70 -0.12 -0.91 -17.65
C ARG A 70 1.00 -0.79 -16.62
N ILE A 71 2.03 -1.63 -16.79
CA ILE A 71 3.18 -1.70 -15.88
C ILE A 71 4.10 -0.50 -16.13
N PRO A 72 4.47 0.28 -15.11
CA PRO A 72 5.45 1.35 -15.27
C PRO A 72 6.86 0.76 -15.44
N VAL A 73 7.55 1.18 -16.49
CA VAL A 73 8.91 0.75 -16.84
C VAL A 73 9.86 1.92 -16.67
N ALA A 74 10.94 1.70 -15.95
CA ALA A 74 12.00 2.69 -15.73
C ALA A 74 12.76 2.99 -17.04
N THR A 75 12.97 4.28 -17.34
CA THR A 75 13.71 4.69 -18.55
C THR A 75 15.21 4.95 -18.29
N GLY A 76 15.63 5.00 -17.02
CA GLY A 76 16.97 5.42 -16.63
C GLY A 76 17.21 6.92 -16.78
N LYS A 77 16.21 7.72 -17.11
CA LYS A 77 16.27 9.18 -17.19
C LYS A 77 15.67 9.79 -15.94
N TYR A 78 16.26 10.89 -15.47
CA TYR A 78 15.88 11.53 -14.21
C TYR A 78 15.62 13.01 -14.40
N VAL A 79 14.77 13.55 -13.54
CA VAL A 79 14.57 15.00 -13.34
C VAL A 79 14.61 15.28 -11.84
N GLU A 80 14.91 16.52 -11.50
CA GLU A 80 14.92 16.98 -10.11
C GLU A 80 13.86 18.07 -9.93
N ASP A 81 13.06 17.91 -8.89
CA ASP A 81 12.06 18.88 -8.47
C ASP A 81 12.46 19.50 -7.13
N GLU A 82 12.42 20.82 -7.03
CA GLU A 82 12.55 21.51 -5.74
C GLU A 82 11.29 21.29 -4.91
N VAL A 83 11.48 20.92 -3.64
CA VAL A 83 10.38 20.61 -2.72
C VAL A 83 10.74 21.04 -1.29
N ASP A 84 9.76 21.59 -0.58
CA ASP A 84 9.87 21.92 0.85
C ASP A 84 9.24 20.84 1.75
N THR A 85 8.30 20.10 1.20
CA THR A 85 7.58 19.02 1.89
C THR A 85 7.36 17.88 0.92
N PHE A 86 7.67 16.66 1.36
CA PHE A 86 7.44 15.44 0.59
C PHE A 86 6.58 14.46 1.38
N ILE A 87 5.44 14.08 0.83
CA ILE A 87 4.50 13.15 1.47
C ILE A 87 4.51 11.83 0.71
N VAL A 88 4.87 10.74 1.40
CA VAL A 88 4.80 9.38 0.87
C VAL A 88 3.37 8.88 1.03
N ALA A 89 2.59 8.94 -0.06
CA ALA A 89 1.18 8.53 -0.12
C ALA A 89 1.04 7.16 -0.83
N LEU A 90 1.88 6.19 -0.45
CA LEU A 90 1.88 4.84 -1.01
C LEU A 90 0.99 3.92 -0.18
N GLY A 91 0.51 2.83 -0.80
CA GLY A 91 -0.15 1.75 -0.08
C GLY A 91 0.82 1.04 0.85
N THR A 92 0.32 0.58 1.99
CA THR A 92 1.08 -0.23 2.95
C THR A 92 0.85 -1.71 2.69
N GLY A 93 1.89 -2.52 2.94
CA GLY A 93 1.80 -3.97 3.00
C GLY A 93 1.69 -4.48 4.45
N PRO A 94 1.50 -5.78 4.65
CA PRO A 94 1.53 -6.38 5.97
C PRO A 94 2.91 -6.20 6.62
N ASN A 95 2.92 -5.97 7.93
CA ASN A 95 4.16 -5.85 8.67
C ASN A 95 4.78 -7.25 8.86
N PRO A 96 6.00 -7.51 8.39
CA PRO A 96 6.63 -8.84 8.45
C PRO A 96 7.11 -9.23 9.85
N ILE A 97 7.02 -8.36 10.84
CA ILE A 97 7.60 -8.57 12.17
C ILE A 97 7.07 -9.86 12.86
N ILE A 98 5.78 -10.13 12.73
CA ILE A 98 5.17 -11.32 13.33
C ILE A 98 5.70 -12.59 12.65
N GLN A 99 5.73 -12.60 11.31
CA GLN A 99 6.25 -13.74 10.56
C GLN A 99 7.73 -13.99 10.89
N SER A 100 8.55 -12.94 10.96
CA SER A 100 9.97 -13.05 11.28
C SER A 100 10.18 -13.63 12.69
N SER A 101 9.49 -13.09 13.70
CA SER A 101 9.59 -13.56 15.08
C SER A 101 9.17 -15.02 15.24
N VAL A 102 8.08 -15.42 14.60
CA VAL A 102 7.58 -16.81 14.65
C VAL A 102 8.56 -17.77 13.97
N THR A 103 9.21 -17.35 12.89
CA THR A 103 10.24 -18.13 12.17
C THR A 103 11.50 -18.32 13.02
N GLU A 104 11.93 -17.29 13.75
CA GLU A 104 13.06 -17.36 14.70
C GLU A 104 12.81 -18.39 15.82
N GLU A 105 11.56 -18.55 16.24
CA GLU A 105 11.13 -19.57 17.22
C GLU A 105 10.91 -20.99 16.61
N GLY A 106 11.20 -21.15 15.31
CA GLY A 106 11.07 -22.43 14.60
C GLY A 106 9.65 -22.83 14.24
N LEU A 107 8.68 -21.89 14.34
CA LEU A 107 7.31 -22.08 13.89
C LEU A 107 7.15 -21.58 12.45
N ASN A 108 6.17 -22.12 11.72
CA ASN A 108 5.89 -21.72 10.34
C ASN A 108 4.52 -21.07 10.22
N LEU A 109 4.50 -19.75 10.16
CA LEU A 109 3.32 -18.97 9.82
C LEU A 109 3.30 -18.72 8.31
N GLU A 110 2.42 -19.41 7.59
CA GLU A 110 2.34 -19.29 6.14
C GLU A 110 1.82 -17.91 5.72
N THR A 111 2.48 -17.34 4.70
CA THR A 111 2.07 -16.08 4.07
C THR A 111 1.99 -16.24 2.56
N ASP A 112 1.17 -15.41 1.92
CA ASP A 112 1.10 -15.33 0.47
C ASP A 112 2.30 -14.57 -0.12
N ARG A 113 2.34 -14.45 -1.47
CA ARG A 113 3.42 -13.73 -2.20
C ARG A 113 3.54 -12.25 -1.83
N LYS A 114 2.51 -11.66 -1.22
CA LYS A 114 2.47 -10.26 -0.78
C LYS A 114 2.75 -10.10 0.71
N GLY A 115 2.99 -11.20 1.43
CA GLY A 115 3.25 -11.23 2.87
C GLY A 115 1.99 -11.25 3.74
N TYR A 116 0.79 -11.40 3.18
CA TYR A 116 -0.44 -11.56 3.96
C TYR A 116 -0.52 -12.96 4.57
N ILE A 117 -0.97 -13.04 5.82
CA ILE A 117 -1.11 -14.31 6.53
C ILE A 117 -2.18 -15.16 5.85
N VAL A 118 -1.84 -16.41 5.53
CA VAL A 118 -2.78 -17.41 5.00
C VAL A 118 -3.67 -17.92 6.12
N ILE A 119 -4.97 -17.85 5.92
CA ILE A 119 -5.98 -18.27 6.90
C ILE A 119 -7.09 -19.11 6.26
N ASP A 120 -7.77 -19.90 7.05
CA ASP A 120 -9.10 -20.37 6.71
C ASP A 120 -10.08 -19.17 6.72
N SER A 121 -10.73 -18.90 5.60
CA SER A 121 -11.57 -17.70 5.43
C SER A 121 -12.84 -17.69 6.28
N THR A 122 -13.26 -18.86 6.79
CA THR A 122 -14.48 -19.01 7.60
C THR A 122 -14.18 -18.83 9.09
N THR A 123 -13.01 -19.24 9.55
CA THR A 123 -12.63 -19.26 10.96
C THR A 123 -11.53 -18.27 11.33
N GLY A 124 -10.74 -17.81 10.35
CA GLY A 124 -9.54 -17.00 10.60
C GLY A 124 -8.36 -17.83 11.15
N LYS A 125 -8.46 -19.17 11.20
CA LYS A 125 -7.39 -20.03 11.70
C LYS A 125 -6.18 -19.98 10.76
N THR A 126 -4.98 -19.83 11.31
CA THR A 126 -3.71 -19.87 10.58
C THR A 126 -3.16 -21.29 10.48
N THR A 127 -1.97 -21.45 9.90
CA THR A 127 -1.24 -22.73 9.87
C THR A 127 -0.68 -23.16 11.23
N ILE A 128 -0.68 -22.25 12.22
CA ILE A 128 -0.24 -22.57 13.59
C ILE A 128 -1.48 -22.81 14.45
N ASP A 129 -1.47 -23.93 15.17
CA ASP A 129 -2.59 -24.29 16.03
C ASP A 129 -2.79 -23.29 17.19
N GLY A 130 -4.04 -22.92 17.47
CA GLY A 130 -4.39 -21.89 18.44
C GLY A 130 -4.13 -20.45 18.00
N VAL A 131 -3.60 -20.22 16.77
CA VAL A 131 -3.32 -18.88 16.24
C VAL A 131 -4.34 -18.52 15.15
N TYR A 132 -4.93 -17.35 15.30
CA TYR A 132 -5.96 -16.81 14.39
C TYR A 132 -5.55 -15.42 13.88
N ALA A 133 -5.92 -15.09 12.68
CA ALA A 133 -5.68 -13.77 12.10
C ALA A 133 -6.90 -13.26 11.31
N GLY A 134 -6.99 -11.94 11.15
CA GLY A 134 -8.05 -11.30 10.38
C GLY A 134 -7.79 -9.81 10.18
N GLY A 135 -8.62 -9.16 9.37
CA GLY A 135 -8.44 -7.77 8.98
C GLY A 135 -7.40 -7.59 7.88
N ASP A 136 -6.71 -6.46 7.88
CA ASP A 136 -5.80 -6.08 6.78
C ASP A 136 -4.55 -6.96 6.66
N VAL A 137 -4.17 -7.67 7.72
CA VAL A 137 -3.03 -8.61 7.71
C VAL A 137 -3.36 -9.94 7.06
N ALA A 138 -4.65 -10.31 7.01
CA ALA A 138 -5.17 -11.55 6.44
C ALA A 138 -6.49 -11.25 5.68
N PRO A 139 -6.45 -10.50 4.57
CA PRO A 139 -7.65 -10.03 3.90
C PRO A 139 -8.43 -11.17 3.25
N THR A 140 -9.73 -11.24 3.53
CA THR A 140 -10.69 -12.15 2.89
C THR A 140 -11.58 -11.42 1.86
N GLY A 141 -11.08 -10.32 1.31
CA GLY A 141 -11.77 -9.45 0.36
C GLY A 141 -11.16 -8.06 0.34
N THR A 142 -11.96 -7.04 0.07
CA THR A 142 -11.51 -5.65 0.07
C THR A 142 -11.11 -5.21 1.48
N SER A 143 -9.92 -4.62 1.64
CA SER A 143 -9.47 -4.01 2.90
C SER A 143 -10.32 -2.79 3.24
N ASN A 144 -11.21 -2.94 4.20
CA ASN A 144 -12.04 -1.89 4.77
C ASN A 144 -12.49 -2.26 6.19
N ALA A 145 -12.95 -1.27 6.94
CA ALA A 145 -13.34 -1.44 8.34
C ALA A 145 -14.41 -2.53 8.55
N ILE A 146 -15.40 -2.62 7.66
CA ILE A 146 -16.49 -3.60 7.76
C ILE A 146 -15.96 -5.02 7.65
N ASN A 147 -15.08 -5.29 6.68
CA ASN A 147 -14.47 -6.61 6.48
C ASN A 147 -13.52 -6.96 7.63
N ALA A 148 -12.75 -6.00 8.13
CA ALA A 148 -11.85 -6.18 9.27
C ALA A 148 -12.66 -6.56 10.54
N MET A 149 -13.75 -5.85 10.83
CA MET A 149 -14.66 -6.18 11.95
C MET A 149 -15.31 -7.55 11.76
N GLY A 150 -15.75 -7.88 10.54
CA GLY A 150 -16.31 -9.18 10.20
C GLY A 150 -15.32 -10.33 10.43
N ALA A 151 -14.06 -10.14 10.03
CA ALA A 151 -12.98 -11.09 10.27
C ALA A 151 -12.71 -11.29 11.77
N GLY A 152 -12.66 -10.21 12.56
CA GLY A 152 -12.53 -10.29 14.02
C GLY A 152 -13.65 -11.08 14.68
N LYS A 153 -14.90 -10.88 14.25
CA LYS A 153 -16.05 -11.64 14.76
C LYS A 153 -15.95 -13.14 14.44
N ARG A 154 -15.55 -13.51 13.22
CA ARG A 154 -15.36 -14.92 12.84
C ARG A 154 -14.26 -15.58 13.66
N ALA A 155 -13.11 -14.91 13.78
CA ALA A 155 -12.01 -15.40 14.58
C ALA A 155 -12.41 -15.60 16.05
N ALA A 156 -13.10 -14.64 16.66
CA ALA A 156 -13.58 -14.74 18.03
C ALA A 156 -14.52 -15.93 18.25
N ALA A 157 -15.45 -16.17 17.33
CA ALA A 157 -16.36 -17.33 17.39
C ALA A 157 -15.56 -18.64 17.32
N ALA A 158 -14.64 -18.75 16.38
CA ALA A 158 -13.79 -19.95 16.23
C ALA A 158 -12.86 -20.20 17.44
N ILE A 159 -12.32 -19.12 18.04
CA ILE A 159 -11.53 -19.21 19.28
C ILE A 159 -12.39 -19.74 20.44
N ASN A 160 -13.63 -19.25 20.58
CA ASN A 160 -14.53 -19.75 21.61
C ASN A 160 -14.84 -21.24 21.43
N GLU A 161 -15.06 -21.71 20.22
CA GLU A 161 -15.27 -23.13 19.92
C GLU A 161 -14.01 -23.96 20.23
N TYR A 162 -12.82 -23.45 19.89
CA TYR A 162 -11.54 -24.09 20.18
C TYR A 162 -11.29 -24.25 21.68
N LEU A 163 -11.60 -23.23 22.48
CA LEU A 163 -11.41 -23.24 23.92
C LEU A 163 -12.46 -24.05 24.68
N ALA A 164 -13.59 -24.38 24.05
CA ALA A 164 -14.67 -25.19 24.65
C ALA A 164 -14.44 -26.71 24.51
N GLN A 165 -13.40 -27.13 23.81
CA GLN A 165 -13.02 -28.53 23.62
C GLN A 165 -12.15 -29.00 24.79
#